data_6015190ec4f55502ffa390c151b2b501
#
_entry.id   6015190ec4f55502ffa390c151b2b501
#
_cell.length_a   1.000
_cell.length_b   1.000
_cell.length_c   1.000
_cell.angle_alpha   90.00
_cell.angle_beta   90.00
_cell.angle_gamma   90.00
#
_symmetry.space_group_name_H-M   'P 1'
#
loop_
_entity.id
_entity.type
_entity.pdbx_description
1 polymer ?
#
loop_
_entity_poly.entity_id
_entity_poly.type
_entity_poly.pdbx_seq_one_letter_code
_entity_poly.pdbx_strand_id
1 'polypeptide(L)'
;MDAQKASYSITLMAKVLGVTRAGYYAWKNRASHRGERALARRRLDEAVAWEHEVSGGTYGAPRIRHALTRAGVDVGVRAVAASMRRQGLTGLNTHPRPKRGGRGPVAHEDHCARQWDQGTLDRVWITDFTYLSCAQGWVYLCAVCDAHSRRVLGYAMGEQQSTDLVITALDMAATTRGGFPTGVVLHADRGTQFTSQKLAAYMRAVKGTVSMGRAGVCWDNAMAESFWATLTTEYYYRRAFTTRDQVYTGVATWIEDFYNRRRIHTSLGGRSPIEYELHQAAWTTVA
;
A
#
# COMPACT_ATOMS: atom_id res chain seq x y z
N MET A 1 9.48 29.85 -45.36
CA MET A 1 8.89 31.15 -44.92
C MET A 1 9.66 31.79 -43.76
N ASP A 2 9.99 31.07 -42.68
CA ASP A 2 10.71 31.66 -41.52
C ASP A 2 12.08 32.21 -41.89
N ALA A 3 12.87 31.52 -42.72
CA ALA A 3 14.21 31.94 -43.15
C ALA A 3 14.20 33.18 -44.07
N GLN A 4 13.08 33.46 -44.70
CA GLN A 4 12.96 34.54 -45.72
C GLN A 4 12.06 35.72 -45.25
N LYS A 5 11.62 35.70 -43.99
CA LYS A 5 10.68 36.73 -43.47
C LYS A 5 11.28 38.14 -43.39
N ALA A 6 12.61 38.25 -43.39
CA ALA A 6 13.30 39.53 -43.42
C ALA A 6 13.24 40.19 -44.80
N SER A 7 13.17 39.38 -45.87
CA SER A 7 13.19 39.84 -47.25
C SER A 7 11.82 39.91 -47.91
N TYR A 8 10.87 39.10 -47.48
CA TYR A 8 9.52 39.01 -48.09
C TYR A 8 8.41 38.95 -47.05
N SER A 9 7.31 39.61 -47.36
CA SER A 9 6.14 39.54 -46.44
C SER A 9 5.54 38.17 -46.39
N ILE A 10 5.08 37.77 -45.20
CA ILE A 10 4.41 36.47 -44.99
C ILE A 10 3.18 36.30 -45.89
N THR A 11 2.49 37.42 -46.19
CA THR A 11 1.33 37.40 -47.09
C THR A 11 1.72 37.01 -48.52
N LEU A 12 2.81 37.58 -49.03
CA LEU A 12 3.31 37.24 -50.36
C LEU A 12 3.78 35.78 -50.43
N MET A 13 4.60 35.36 -49.47
CA MET A 13 5.10 34.00 -49.40
C MET A 13 3.98 32.97 -49.26
N ALA A 14 2.96 33.26 -48.46
CA ALA A 14 1.80 32.39 -48.31
C ALA A 14 1.01 32.21 -49.60
N LYS A 15 0.81 33.32 -50.33
CA LYS A 15 0.16 33.31 -51.65
C LYS A 15 0.96 32.48 -52.69
N VAL A 16 2.26 32.65 -52.75
CA VAL A 16 3.16 31.92 -53.67
C VAL A 16 3.20 30.41 -53.34
N LEU A 17 3.18 30.03 -52.06
CA LEU A 17 3.24 28.64 -51.58
C LEU A 17 1.89 27.97 -51.49
N GLY A 18 0.78 28.66 -51.84
CA GLY A 18 -0.56 28.07 -51.78
C GLY A 18 -1.05 27.76 -50.36
N VAL A 19 -0.53 28.43 -49.32
CA VAL A 19 -0.95 28.25 -47.93
C VAL A 19 -1.61 29.50 -47.37
N THR A 20 -2.44 29.36 -46.33
CA THR A 20 -3.01 30.53 -45.66
C THR A 20 -2.06 31.11 -44.63
N ARG A 21 -2.12 32.42 -44.37
CA ARG A 21 -1.38 33.06 -43.27
C ARG A 21 -1.71 32.41 -41.93
N ALA A 22 -2.97 32.12 -41.69
CA ALA A 22 -3.43 31.43 -40.47
C ALA A 22 -2.78 30.05 -40.35
N GLY A 23 -2.71 29.27 -41.42
CA GLY A 23 -2.04 27.97 -41.49
C GLY A 23 -0.54 28.06 -41.14
N TYR A 24 0.17 29.07 -41.66
CA TYR A 24 1.57 29.29 -41.30
C TYR A 24 1.75 29.61 -39.81
N TYR A 25 0.99 30.55 -39.24
CA TYR A 25 1.09 30.89 -37.82
C TYR A 25 0.64 29.75 -36.92
N ALA A 26 -0.37 29.00 -37.30
CA ALA A 26 -0.77 27.81 -36.58
C ALA A 26 0.30 26.70 -36.61
N TRP A 27 1.02 26.55 -37.76
CA TRP A 27 2.16 25.64 -37.84
C TRP A 27 3.31 26.10 -36.97
N LYS A 28 3.67 27.41 -37.01
CA LYS A 28 4.72 28.02 -36.21
C LYS A 28 4.46 27.87 -34.72
N ASN A 29 3.25 28.19 -34.27
CA ASN A 29 2.83 27.96 -32.88
C ASN A 29 2.89 26.48 -32.45
N ARG A 30 2.45 25.58 -33.33
CA ARG A 30 2.59 24.15 -33.07
C ARG A 30 4.05 23.67 -32.98
N ALA A 31 4.94 24.28 -33.77
CA ALA A 31 6.36 23.94 -33.77
C ALA A 31 7.05 24.39 -32.47
N SER A 32 6.75 25.60 -31.93
CA SER A 32 7.26 26.06 -30.65
C SER A 32 6.76 25.22 -29.49
N HIS A 33 5.48 24.88 -29.47
CA HIS A 33 4.90 24.02 -28.41
C HIS A 33 5.29 22.54 -28.50
N ARG A 34 5.84 22.05 -29.64
CA ARG A 34 6.38 20.69 -29.72
C ARG A 34 7.57 20.47 -28.81
N GLY A 35 8.49 21.44 -28.76
CA GLY A 35 9.66 21.39 -27.87
C GLY A 35 9.26 21.36 -26.40
N GLU A 36 8.37 22.22 -25.98
CA GLU A 36 7.86 22.30 -24.61
C GLU A 36 7.12 21.01 -24.20
N ARG A 37 6.26 20.50 -25.08
CA ARG A 37 5.55 19.23 -24.83
C ARG A 37 6.50 18.03 -24.75
N ALA A 38 7.54 18.00 -25.58
CA ALA A 38 8.55 16.95 -25.54
C ALA A 38 9.36 17.02 -24.24
N LEU A 39 9.72 18.21 -23.79
CA LEU A 39 10.41 18.43 -22.52
C LEU A 39 9.53 18.05 -21.33
N ALA A 40 8.28 18.47 -21.30
CA ALA A 40 7.33 18.11 -20.25
C ALA A 40 7.11 16.58 -20.19
N ARG A 41 7.07 15.93 -21.35
CA ARG A 41 6.98 14.45 -21.42
C ARG A 41 8.22 13.78 -20.84
N ARG A 42 9.42 14.25 -21.15
CA ARG A 42 10.67 13.71 -20.57
C ARG A 42 10.69 13.84 -19.06
N ARG A 43 10.38 15.04 -18.54
CA ARG A 43 10.30 15.26 -17.09
C ARG A 43 9.32 14.32 -16.41
N LEU A 44 8.15 14.10 -17.03
CA LEU A 44 7.18 13.14 -16.49
C LEU A 44 7.73 11.70 -16.54
N ASP A 45 8.37 11.30 -17.65
CA ASP A 45 8.93 9.97 -17.79
C ASP A 45 10.03 9.72 -16.76
N GLU A 46 10.91 10.67 -16.51
CA GLU A 46 11.95 10.62 -15.48
C GLU A 46 11.34 10.52 -14.06
N ALA A 47 10.35 11.34 -13.76
CA ALA A 47 9.68 11.32 -12.46
C ALA A 47 8.91 9.99 -12.22
N VAL A 48 8.26 9.44 -13.24
CA VAL A 48 7.56 8.14 -13.18
C VAL A 48 8.56 7.00 -12.98
N ALA A 49 9.70 7.02 -13.67
CA ALA A 49 10.76 6.02 -13.52
C ALA A 49 11.33 6.05 -12.10
N TRP A 50 11.61 7.24 -11.58
CA TRP A 50 12.10 7.43 -10.21
C TRP A 50 11.15 6.85 -9.16
N GLU A 51 9.86 7.22 -9.21
CA GLU A 51 8.87 6.72 -8.25
C GLU A 51 8.67 5.20 -8.36
N HIS A 52 8.77 4.65 -9.56
CA HIS A 52 8.72 3.21 -9.77
C HIS A 52 9.94 2.52 -9.15
N GLU A 53 11.15 3.08 -9.32
CA GLU A 53 12.39 2.55 -8.76
C GLU A 53 12.39 2.64 -7.22
N VAL A 54 12.05 3.81 -6.65
CA VAL A 54 11.96 4.03 -5.18
C VAL A 54 10.99 3.07 -4.52
N SER A 55 9.91 2.69 -5.21
CA SER A 55 8.98 1.66 -4.73
C SER A 55 9.53 0.23 -4.86
N GLY A 56 10.74 0.04 -5.36
CA GLY A 56 11.31 -1.27 -5.68
C GLY A 56 10.60 -1.94 -6.86
N GLY A 57 10.06 -1.19 -7.82
CA GLY A 57 9.35 -1.72 -8.98
C GLY A 57 7.95 -2.26 -8.66
N THR A 58 7.35 -1.82 -7.54
CA THR A 58 6.07 -2.37 -7.09
C THR A 58 4.86 -1.51 -7.47
N TYR A 59 5.06 -0.18 -7.62
CA TYR A 59 3.96 0.74 -7.86
C TYR A 59 3.49 0.72 -9.31
N GLY A 60 2.17 0.57 -9.48
CA GLY A 60 1.47 0.86 -10.73
C GLY A 60 1.03 2.33 -10.81
N ALA A 61 0.43 2.71 -11.94
CA ALA A 61 0.05 4.09 -12.25
C ALA A 61 -0.77 4.80 -11.13
N PRO A 62 -1.71 4.16 -10.42
CA PRO A 62 -2.44 4.84 -9.34
C PRO A 62 -1.53 5.28 -8.18
N ARG A 63 -0.61 4.42 -7.71
CA ARG A 63 0.30 4.75 -6.61
C ARG A 63 1.35 5.77 -7.03
N ILE A 64 1.93 5.64 -8.23
CA ILE A 64 2.88 6.62 -8.79
C ILE A 64 2.20 7.98 -8.92
N ARG A 65 0.95 8.05 -9.39
CA ARG A 65 0.22 9.32 -9.43
C ARG A 65 0.11 9.96 -8.04
N HIS A 66 -0.22 9.19 -7.00
CA HIS A 66 -0.26 9.71 -5.63
C HIS A 66 1.10 10.24 -5.16
N ALA A 67 2.19 9.52 -5.45
CA ALA A 67 3.55 9.94 -5.13
C ALA A 67 3.89 11.28 -5.83
N LEU A 68 3.63 11.39 -7.12
CA LEU A 68 3.87 12.59 -7.90
C LEU A 68 3.03 13.78 -7.42
N THR A 69 1.75 13.58 -7.09
CA THR A 69 0.90 14.64 -6.53
C THR A 69 1.45 15.17 -5.20
N ARG A 70 1.99 14.30 -4.35
CA ARG A 70 2.65 14.67 -3.09
C ARG A 70 3.95 15.46 -3.32
N ALA A 71 4.66 15.17 -4.40
CA ALA A 71 5.83 15.93 -4.85
C ALA A 71 5.46 17.26 -5.57
N GLY A 72 4.18 17.65 -5.59
CA GLY A 72 3.69 18.88 -6.21
C GLY A 72 3.50 18.79 -7.74
N VAL A 73 3.56 17.57 -8.30
CA VAL A 73 3.34 17.35 -9.74
C VAL A 73 1.87 17.00 -9.98
N ASP A 74 1.12 17.94 -10.54
CA ASP A 74 -0.28 17.67 -10.93
C ASP A 74 -0.33 16.86 -12.23
N VAL A 75 -0.72 15.60 -12.13
CA VAL A 75 -0.75 14.66 -13.24
C VAL A 75 -1.91 13.65 -13.10
N GLY A 76 -2.59 13.38 -14.20
CA GLY A 76 -3.63 12.38 -14.25
C GLY A 76 -3.09 10.94 -14.35
N VAL A 77 -3.80 9.99 -13.75
CA VAL A 77 -3.46 8.54 -13.79
C VAL A 77 -3.23 8.03 -15.22
N ARG A 78 -3.99 8.54 -16.22
CA ARG A 78 -3.83 8.13 -17.63
C ARG A 78 -2.49 8.57 -18.22
N ALA A 79 -1.99 9.75 -17.84
CA ALA A 79 -0.68 10.24 -18.30
C ALA A 79 0.45 9.42 -17.69
N VAL A 80 0.36 9.10 -16.39
CA VAL A 80 1.29 8.19 -15.70
C VAL A 80 1.29 6.80 -16.36
N ALA A 81 0.12 6.21 -16.61
CA ALA A 81 0.01 4.92 -17.27
C ALA A 81 0.60 4.92 -18.70
N ALA A 82 0.43 6.03 -19.43
CA ALA A 82 1.04 6.19 -20.74
C ALA A 82 2.57 6.31 -20.67
N SER A 83 3.09 7.00 -19.65
CA SER A 83 4.52 7.09 -19.35
C SER A 83 5.11 5.72 -19.01
N MET A 84 4.48 4.97 -18.10
CA MET A 84 4.91 3.61 -17.73
C MET A 84 4.97 2.69 -18.95
N ARG A 85 3.94 2.71 -19.81
CA ARG A 85 3.93 1.89 -21.06
C ARG A 85 5.07 2.24 -22.00
N ARG A 86 5.40 3.53 -22.18
CA ARG A 86 6.53 3.95 -23.02
C ARG A 86 7.86 3.43 -22.52
N GLN A 87 7.99 3.29 -21.22
CA GLN A 87 9.21 2.86 -20.54
C GLN A 87 9.24 1.35 -20.23
N GLY A 88 8.19 0.60 -20.61
CA GLY A 88 8.08 -0.81 -20.30
C GLY A 88 7.93 -1.12 -18.80
N LEU A 89 7.49 -0.13 -17.99
CA LEU A 89 7.32 -0.29 -16.55
C LEU A 89 5.97 -0.91 -16.23
N THR A 90 5.96 -1.88 -15.31
CA THR A 90 4.75 -2.55 -14.83
C THR A 90 4.74 -2.62 -13.32
N GLY A 91 3.62 -2.25 -12.70
CA GLY A 91 3.43 -2.42 -11.25
C GLY A 91 3.00 -3.85 -10.91
N LEU A 92 3.20 -4.23 -9.64
CA LEU A 92 2.77 -5.53 -9.15
C LEU A 92 1.29 -5.53 -8.77
N ASN A 93 0.60 -6.62 -9.09
CA ASN A 93 -0.75 -6.86 -8.63
C ASN A 93 -0.71 -7.65 -7.32
N THR A 94 -1.12 -7.01 -6.23
CA THR A 94 -1.15 -7.60 -4.89
C THR A 94 -2.53 -8.11 -4.48
N HIS A 95 -3.52 -8.10 -5.39
CA HIS A 95 -4.85 -8.61 -5.04
C HIS A 95 -4.80 -10.13 -4.84
N PRO A 96 -5.19 -10.63 -3.65
CA PRO A 96 -5.28 -12.06 -3.41
C PRO A 96 -6.33 -12.67 -4.36
N ARG A 97 -6.02 -13.85 -4.90
CA ARG A 97 -7.01 -14.60 -5.66
C ARG A 97 -8.04 -15.15 -4.67
N PRO A 98 -9.35 -15.02 -4.93
CA PRO A 98 -10.36 -15.53 -4.03
C PRO A 98 -10.22 -17.05 -3.88
N LYS A 99 -10.02 -17.51 -2.64
CA LYS A 99 -10.08 -18.94 -2.29
C LYS A 99 -11.55 -19.33 -2.11
N ARG A 100 -11.97 -20.47 -2.66
CA ARG A 100 -13.28 -21.04 -2.39
C ARG A 100 -13.25 -21.68 -0.99
N GLY A 101 -14.01 -21.14 -0.04
CA GLY A 101 -14.10 -21.63 1.33
C GLY A 101 -15.29 -22.58 1.54
N GLY A 102 -15.11 -23.57 2.43
CA GLY A 102 -16.17 -24.46 2.90
C GLY A 102 -16.94 -23.87 4.09
N ARG A 103 -18.16 -24.36 4.34
CA ARG A 103 -18.98 -23.99 5.50
C ARG A 103 -18.67 -24.94 6.68
N GLY A 104 -18.38 -24.38 7.86
CA GLY A 104 -18.23 -25.12 9.12
C GLY A 104 -19.13 -24.56 10.23
N PRO A 105 -19.33 -25.28 11.35
CA PRO A 105 -20.24 -24.89 12.43
C PRO A 105 -19.76 -23.65 13.18
N VAL A 106 -20.71 -22.84 13.67
CA VAL A 106 -20.49 -21.57 14.36
C VAL A 106 -20.40 -21.78 15.87
N ALA A 107 -19.29 -21.40 16.51
CA ALA A 107 -19.12 -21.53 17.97
C ALA A 107 -18.59 -20.24 18.67
N HIS A 108 -18.28 -19.17 17.95
CA HIS A 108 -17.81 -17.89 18.51
C HIS A 108 -18.50 -16.73 17.83
N GLU A 109 -18.73 -15.64 18.57
CA GLU A 109 -19.38 -14.43 18.06
C GLU A 109 -18.45 -13.64 17.15
N ASP A 110 -19.00 -13.18 16.03
CA ASP A 110 -18.36 -12.21 15.13
C ASP A 110 -18.84 -10.81 15.50
N HIS A 111 -18.06 -10.10 16.31
CA HIS A 111 -18.34 -8.73 16.74
C HIS A 111 -18.06 -7.69 15.66
N CYS A 112 -17.38 -8.06 14.59
CA CYS A 112 -17.03 -7.12 13.51
C CYS A 112 -18.05 -7.11 12.37
N ALA A 113 -18.76 -8.22 12.12
CA ALA A 113 -19.77 -8.34 11.05
C ALA A 113 -19.28 -7.79 9.68
N ARG A 114 -17.98 -7.94 9.39
CA ARG A 114 -17.25 -7.37 8.22
C ARG A 114 -17.11 -5.85 8.23
N GLN A 115 -17.47 -5.16 9.29
CA GLN A 115 -17.21 -3.74 9.48
C GLN A 115 -15.92 -3.56 10.29
N TRP A 116 -14.78 -3.97 9.71
CA TRP A 116 -13.48 -3.87 10.40
C TRP A 116 -13.04 -2.42 10.57
N ASP A 117 -13.28 -1.58 9.57
CA ASP A 117 -13.02 -0.14 9.67
C ASP A 117 -14.25 0.56 10.29
N GLN A 118 -14.11 0.90 11.56
CA GLN A 118 -15.16 1.59 12.33
C GLN A 118 -14.94 3.12 12.39
N GLY A 119 -14.16 3.66 11.44
CA GLY A 119 -13.97 5.10 11.27
C GLY A 119 -13.00 5.76 12.24
N THR A 120 -12.44 5.00 13.21
CA THR A 120 -11.46 5.51 14.18
C THR A 120 -10.37 4.49 14.46
N LEU A 121 -9.21 4.99 14.90
CA LEU A 121 -8.09 4.16 15.34
C LEU A 121 -8.47 3.32 16.57
N ASP A 122 -7.81 2.17 16.68
CA ASP A 122 -7.81 1.33 17.89
C ASP A 122 -9.17 0.76 18.30
N ARG A 123 -10.14 0.72 17.38
CA ARG A 123 -11.42 0.02 17.59
C ARG A 123 -11.32 -1.45 17.28
N VAL A 124 -10.70 -1.78 16.16
CA VAL A 124 -10.50 -3.15 15.72
C VAL A 124 -9.02 -3.33 15.35
N TRP A 125 -8.38 -4.26 16.01
CA TRP A 125 -7.08 -4.80 15.63
C TRP A 125 -7.27 -6.14 14.95
N ILE A 126 -6.63 -6.32 13.81
CA ILE A 126 -6.70 -7.57 13.04
C ILE A 126 -5.39 -8.31 13.23
N THR A 127 -5.47 -9.60 13.52
CA THR A 127 -4.31 -10.47 13.66
C THR A 127 -4.47 -11.75 12.84
N ASP A 128 -3.35 -12.25 12.38
CA ASP A 128 -3.27 -13.49 11.63
C ASP A 128 -1.82 -13.99 11.60
N PHE A 129 -1.65 -15.23 11.15
CA PHE A 129 -0.36 -15.83 10.90
C PHE A 129 -0.08 -16.00 9.42
N THR A 130 1.19 -15.82 9.05
CA THR A 130 1.74 -16.35 7.81
C THR A 130 3.01 -17.18 8.10
N TYR A 131 3.41 -17.97 7.14
CA TYR A 131 4.66 -18.73 7.21
C TYR A 131 5.56 -18.37 6.03
N LEU A 132 6.83 -18.21 6.33
CA LEU A 132 7.85 -17.74 5.43
C LEU A 132 8.98 -18.77 5.36
N SER A 133 9.32 -19.27 4.18
CA SER A 133 10.34 -20.30 4.01
C SER A 133 11.72 -19.71 3.80
N CYS A 134 12.74 -20.26 4.47
CA CYS A 134 14.15 -19.98 4.16
C CYS A 134 14.91 -21.31 4.07
N ALA A 135 16.21 -21.27 3.74
CA ALA A 135 17.00 -22.50 3.64
C ALA A 135 17.11 -23.28 4.98
N GLN A 136 16.96 -22.58 6.12
CA GLN A 136 16.94 -23.20 7.45
C GLN A 136 15.55 -23.71 7.89
N GLY A 137 14.52 -23.66 7.03
CA GLY A 137 13.16 -24.10 7.32
C GLY A 137 12.15 -22.95 7.38
N TRP A 138 11.11 -23.11 8.18
CA TRP A 138 10.00 -22.16 8.27
C TRP A 138 10.21 -21.11 9.37
N VAL A 139 9.72 -19.92 9.12
CA VAL A 139 9.51 -18.84 10.08
C VAL A 139 8.03 -18.52 10.10
N TYR A 140 7.41 -18.55 11.27
CA TYR A 140 6.03 -18.13 11.48
C TYR A 140 6.04 -16.66 11.90
N LEU A 141 5.22 -15.87 11.24
CA LEU A 141 5.06 -14.44 11.51
C LEU A 141 3.61 -14.19 11.93
N CYS A 142 3.43 -13.69 13.14
CA CYS A 142 2.17 -13.11 13.61
C CYS A 142 2.25 -11.60 13.47
N ALA A 143 1.22 -10.95 12.97
CA ALA A 143 1.13 -9.50 12.93
C ALA A 143 -0.19 -9.01 13.49
N VAL A 144 -0.17 -7.83 14.11
CA VAL A 144 -1.32 -7.09 14.62
C VAL A 144 -1.41 -5.77 13.87
N CYS A 145 -2.50 -5.55 13.16
CA CYS A 145 -2.73 -4.37 12.33
C CYS A 145 -3.94 -3.61 12.82
N ASP A 146 -3.86 -2.28 12.89
CA ASP A 146 -5.03 -1.44 13.07
C ASP A 146 -5.90 -1.47 11.81
N ALA A 147 -7.19 -1.73 11.98
CA ALA A 147 -8.10 -1.91 10.86
C ALA A 147 -8.41 -0.61 10.12
N HIS A 148 -8.33 0.53 10.80
CA HIS A 148 -8.61 1.84 10.22
C HIS A 148 -7.39 2.40 9.46
N SER A 149 -6.24 2.48 10.11
CA SER A 149 -5.01 3.03 9.53
C SER A 149 -4.22 2.04 8.68
N ARG A 150 -4.51 0.76 8.75
CA ARG A 150 -3.72 -0.33 8.12
C ARG A 150 -2.30 -0.44 8.68
N ARG A 151 -1.97 0.28 9.73
CA ARG A 151 -0.65 0.24 10.36
C ARG A 151 -0.43 -1.12 11.02
N VAL A 152 0.70 -1.73 10.76
CA VAL A 152 1.20 -2.85 11.55
C VAL A 152 1.71 -2.27 12.86
N LEU A 153 1.00 -2.55 13.94
CA LEU A 153 1.28 -2.04 15.27
C LEU A 153 2.31 -2.90 16.01
N GLY A 154 2.24 -4.20 15.79
CA GLY A 154 3.14 -5.16 16.39
C GLY A 154 3.22 -6.44 15.57
N TYR A 155 4.32 -7.13 15.72
CA TYR A 155 4.56 -8.43 15.08
C TYR A 155 5.54 -9.25 15.90
N ALA A 156 5.46 -10.57 15.75
CA ALA A 156 6.40 -11.49 16.34
C ALA A 156 6.71 -12.62 15.36
N MET A 157 7.95 -13.08 15.36
CA MET A 157 8.42 -14.14 14.50
C MET A 157 9.05 -15.26 15.33
N GLY A 158 8.87 -16.51 14.89
CA GLY A 158 9.41 -17.68 15.57
C GLY A 158 9.37 -18.94 14.72
N GLU A 159 9.88 -20.02 15.27
CA GLU A 159 9.97 -21.31 14.59
C GLU A 159 8.70 -22.16 14.70
N GLN A 160 7.77 -21.75 15.55
CA GLN A 160 6.51 -22.45 15.79
C GLN A 160 5.36 -21.46 15.89
N GLN A 161 4.21 -21.86 15.38
CA GLN A 161 2.98 -21.12 15.51
C GLN A 161 2.38 -21.35 16.92
N SER A 162 2.47 -20.35 17.78
CA SER A 162 2.05 -20.46 19.17
C SER A 162 1.23 -19.26 19.64
N THR A 163 0.45 -19.45 20.72
CA THR A 163 -0.26 -18.36 21.40
C THR A 163 0.72 -17.33 22.00
N ASP A 164 1.92 -17.75 22.41
CA ASP A 164 2.94 -16.85 22.91
C ASP A 164 3.42 -15.87 21.86
N LEU A 165 3.52 -16.32 20.61
CA LEU A 165 3.84 -15.42 19.50
C LEU A 165 2.74 -14.35 19.29
N VAL A 166 1.46 -14.74 19.46
CA VAL A 166 0.34 -13.78 19.40
C VAL A 166 0.44 -12.75 20.51
N ILE A 167 0.69 -13.19 21.74
CA ILE A 167 0.82 -12.30 22.90
C ILE A 167 2.02 -11.35 22.71
N THR A 168 3.17 -11.85 22.26
CA THR A 168 4.33 -10.99 21.97
C THR A 168 4.02 -9.93 20.91
N ALA A 169 3.29 -10.27 19.86
CA ALA A 169 2.85 -9.31 18.86
C ALA A 169 1.88 -8.26 19.42
N LEU A 170 0.99 -8.66 20.34
CA LEU A 170 0.07 -7.77 21.05
C LEU A 170 0.80 -6.84 22.02
N ASP A 171 1.80 -7.33 22.75
CA ASP A 171 2.62 -6.50 23.65
C ASP A 171 3.39 -5.43 22.87
N MET A 172 3.94 -5.78 21.69
CA MET A 172 4.55 -4.81 20.81
C MET A 172 3.53 -3.79 20.29
N ALA A 173 2.33 -4.23 19.92
CA ALA A 173 1.26 -3.33 19.49
C ALA A 173 0.84 -2.35 20.59
N ALA A 174 0.68 -2.84 21.82
CA ALA A 174 0.40 -2.01 22.98
C ALA A 174 1.53 -1.00 23.23
N THR A 175 2.79 -1.42 23.15
CA THR A 175 3.95 -0.53 23.29
C THR A 175 3.94 0.57 22.22
N THR A 176 3.60 0.22 20.99
CA THR A 176 3.48 1.19 19.87
C THR A 176 2.39 2.23 20.12
N ARG A 177 1.35 1.89 20.88
CA ARG A 177 0.24 2.79 21.25
C ARG A 177 0.43 3.50 22.60
N GLY A 178 1.51 3.23 23.33
CA GLY A 178 1.73 3.76 24.67
C GLY A 178 0.85 3.11 25.74
N GLY A 179 0.27 1.96 25.45
CA GLY A 179 -0.61 1.16 26.31
C GLY A 179 -1.65 0.40 25.50
N PHE A 180 -2.37 -0.51 26.15
CA PHE A 180 -3.42 -1.28 25.48
C PHE A 180 -4.71 -0.45 25.40
N PRO A 181 -5.29 -0.19 24.21
CA PRO A 181 -6.49 0.62 24.09
C PRO A 181 -7.69 -0.06 24.76
N THR A 182 -8.42 0.67 25.59
CA THR A 182 -9.59 0.13 26.29
C THR A 182 -10.72 -0.21 25.30
N GLY A 183 -11.22 -1.44 25.39
CA GLY A 183 -12.35 -1.91 24.57
C GLY A 183 -11.99 -2.25 23.13
N VAL A 184 -10.69 -2.37 22.80
CA VAL A 184 -10.26 -2.82 21.48
C VAL A 184 -10.77 -4.24 21.19
N VAL A 185 -11.24 -4.45 19.98
CA VAL A 185 -11.65 -5.77 19.48
C VAL A 185 -10.50 -6.36 18.68
N LEU A 186 -9.95 -7.49 19.16
CA LEU A 186 -8.99 -8.28 18.42
C LEU A 186 -9.73 -9.26 17.51
N HIS A 187 -9.68 -9.01 16.21
CA HIS A 187 -10.29 -9.91 15.22
C HIS A 187 -9.26 -10.86 14.63
N ALA A 188 -9.56 -12.16 14.67
CA ALA A 188 -8.70 -13.25 14.19
C ALA A 188 -9.51 -14.32 13.46
N ASP A 189 -8.82 -15.21 12.77
CA ASP A 189 -9.40 -16.45 12.31
C ASP A 189 -9.60 -17.45 13.49
N ARG A 190 -10.09 -18.64 13.18
CA ARG A 190 -10.34 -19.70 14.18
C ARG A 190 -9.16 -20.65 14.39
N GLY A 191 -7.96 -20.21 14.15
CA GLY A 191 -6.75 -20.96 14.47
C GLY A 191 -6.70 -21.32 15.97
N THR A 192 -6.14 -22.47 16.30
CA THR A 192 -6.06 -22.96 17.70
C THR A 192 -5.33 -21.97 18.62
N GLN A 193 -4.43 -21.17 18.09
CA GLN A 193 -3.69 -20.13 18.81
C GLN A 193 -4.60 -19.01 19.27
N PHE A 194 -5.59 -18.64 18.43
CA PHE A 194 -6.54 -17.56 18.71
C PHE A 194 -7.72 -18.02 19.59
N THR A 195 -8.04 -19.30 19.58
CA THR A 195 -9.11 -19.89 20.42
C THR A 195 -8.60 -20.34 21.79
N SER A 196 -7.32 -20.13 22.10
CA SER A 196 -6.71 -20.61 23.35
C SER A 196 -7.24 -19.86 24.58
N GLN A 197 -7.39 -20.59 25.70
CA GLN A 197 -7.75 -19.99 26.99
C GLN A 197 -6.72 -18.94 27.44
N LYS A 198 -5.43 -19.14 27.09
CA LYS A 198 -4.34 -18.22 27.40
C LYS A 198 -4.56 -16.85 26.75
N LEU A 199 -4.90 -16.80 25.46
CA LEU A 199 -5.21 -15.56 24.78
C LEU A 199 -6.48 -14.90 25.33
N ALA A 200 -7.52 -15.71 25.60
CA ALA A 200 -8.76 -15.20 26.19
C ALA A 200 -8.54 -14.57 27.58
N ALA A 201 -7.67 -15.19 28.40
CA ALA A 201 -7.30 -14.63 29.70
C ALA A 201 -6.48 -13.33 29.55
N TYR A 202 -5.52 -13.31 28.64
CA TYR A 202 -4.72 -12.12 28.33
C TYR A 202 -5.62 -10.94 27.89
N MET A 203 -6.51 -11.17 26.90
CA MET A 203 -7.40 -10.12 26.40
C MET A 203 -8.35 -9.58 27.46
N ARG A 204 -8.87 -10.44 28.35
CA ARG A 204 -9.67 -9.97 29.50
C ARG A 204 -8.86 -9.10 30.45
N ALA A 205 -7.63 -9.48 30.74
CA ALA A 205 -6.75 -8.72 31.63
C ALA A 205 -6.49 -7.29 31.13
N VAL A 206 -6.36 -7.13 29.80
CA VAL A 206 -6.15 -5.82 29.15
C VAL A 206 -7.47 -5.13 28.74
N LYS A 207 -8.63 -5.66 29.17
CA LYS A 207 -9.97 -5.14 28.85
C LYS A 207 -10.29 -5.07 27.34
N GLY A 208 -9.70 -5.97 26.58
CA GLY A 208 -10.00 -6.16 25.16
C GLY A 208 -10.97 -7.33 24.94
N THR A 209 -11.52 -7.43 23.75
CA THR A 209 -12.45 -8.49 23.33
C THR A 209 -11.88 -9.26 22.15
N VAL A 210 -12.07 -10.58 22.11
CA VAL A 210 -11.70 -11.39 20.95
C VAL A 210 -12.94 -11.56 20.08
N SER A 211 -12.82 -11.26 18.80
CA SER A 211 -13.81 -11.51 17.75
C SER A 211 -13.25 -12.52 16.76
N MET A 212 -14.06 -13.48 16.35
CA MET A 212 -13.62 -14.50 15.41
C MET A 212 -14.51 -14.52 14.18
N GLY A 213 -13.89 -14.58 13.01
CA GLY A 213 -14.56 -14.80 11.75
C GLY A 213 -15.39 -16.09 11.75
N ARG A 214 -16.37 -16.21 10.87
CA ARG A 214 -17.19 -17.40 10.73
C ARG A 214 -16.36 -18.57 10.20
N ALA A 215 -16.63 -19.77 10.70
CA ALA A 215 -15.90 -20.96 10.27
C ALA A 215 -16.03 -21.16 8.74
N GLY A 216 -14.90 -21.36 8.06
CA GLY A 216 -14.85 -21.62 6.63
C GLY A 216 -15.16 -20.42 5.73
N VAL A 217 -15.22 -19.21 6.26
CA VAL A 217 -15.44 -17.98 5.49
C VAL A 217 -14.16 -17.16 5.47
N CYS A 218 -13.31 -17.39 4.45
CA CYS A 218 -12.03 -16.69 4.30
C CYS A 218 -12.18 -15.16 4.14
N TRP A 219 -13.31 -14.67 3.73
CA TRP A 219 -13.57 -13.22 3.61
C TRP A 219 -13.60 -12.48 4.95
N ASP A 220 -13.78 -13.19 6.05
CA ASP A 220 -13.88 -12.60 7.37
C ASP A 220 -12.50 -12.16 7.91
N ASN A 221 -11.38 -12.51 7.24
CA ASN A 221 -10.03 -11.99 7.52
C ASN A 221 -9.33 -11.37 6.29
N ALA A 222 -10.12 -10.86 5.34
CA ALA A 222 -9.61 -10.34 4.05
C ALA A 222 -8.57 -9.23 4.20
N MET A 223 -8.57 -8.50 5.32
CA MET A 223 -7.62 -7.42 5.58
C MET A 223 -6.24 -7.99 5.92
N ALA A 224 -6.15 -9.01 6.76
CA ALA A 224 -4.89 -9.70 7.05
C ALA A 224 -4.37 -10.41 5.79
N GLU A 225 -5.25 -11.08 5.03
CA GLU A 225 -4.88 -11.69 3.74
C GLU A 225 -4.31 -10.64 2.76
N SER A 226 -4.87 -9.45 2.72
CA SER A 226 -4.36 -8.34 1.89
C SER A 226 -2.97 -7.87 2.34
N PHE A 227 -2.70 -7.84 3.64
CA PHE A 227 -1.38 -7.53 4.19
C PHE A 227 -0.37 -8.61 3.80
N TRP A 228 -0.71 -9.90 3.97
CA TRP A 228 0.16 -11.01 3.61
C TRP A 228 0.45 -11.06 2.11
N ALA A 229 -0.56 -10.86 1.28
CA ALA A 229 -0.37 -10.77 -0.17
C ALA A 229 0.58 -9.62 -0.55
N THR A 230 0.50 -8.50 0.16
CA THR A 230 1.39 -7.36 -0.04
C THR A 230 2.83 -7.71 0.37
N LEU A 231 3.04 -8.24 1.58
CA LEU A 231 4.36 -8.63 2.07
C LEU A 231 5.01 -9.65 1.14
N THR A 232 4.28 -10.70 0.78
CA THR A 232 4.84 -11.79 -0.02
C THR A 232 5.13 -11.35 -1.46
N THR A 233 4.22 -10.62 -2.11
CA THR A 233 4.36 -10.23 -3.51
C THR A 233 5.34 -9.06 -3.69
N GLU A 234 5.28 -8.04 -2.81
CA GLU A 234 6.10 -6.85 -2.98
C GLU A 234 7.51 -7.02 -2.40
N TYR A 235 7.70 -7.94 -1.46
CA TYR A 235 8.98 -8.09 -0.76
C TYR A 235 9.51 -9.53 -0.78
N TYR A 236 8.78 -10.47 -0.17
CA TYR A 236 9.35 -11.75 0.25
C TYR A 236 9.74 -12.65 -0.93
N TYR A 237 8.83 -12.90 -1.87
CA TYR A 237 9.08 -13.79 -3.03
C TYR A 237 10.01 -13.20 -4.08
N ARG A 238 10.46 -11.98 -3.89
CA ARG A 238 11.43 -11.31 -4.77
C ARG A 238 12.86 -11.43 -4.25
N ARG A 239 13.06 -12.16 -3.16
CA ARG A 239 14.35 -12.35 -2.48
C ARG A 239 14.55 -13.81 -2.12
N ALA A 240 15.79 -14.22 -2.01
CA ALA A 240 16.15 -15.50 -1.43
C ALA A 240 16.69 -15.28 -0.01
N PHE A 241 16.17 -16.04 0.95
CA PHE A 241 16.60 -15.99 2.33
C PHE A 241 17.28 -17.30 2.70
N THR A 242 18.51 -17.24 3.17
CA THR A 242 19.30 -18.41 3.58
C THR A 242 19.07 -18.74 5.06
N THR A 243 19.02 -17.71 5.92
CA THR A 243 18.87 -17.90 7.36
C THR A 243 17.57 -17.29 7.90
N ARG A 244 17.13 -17.78 9.07
CA ARG A 244 15.99 -17.21 9.78
C ARG A 244 16.25 -15.77 10.21
N ASP A 245 17.49 -15.44 10.62
CA ASP A 245 17.88 -14.08 11.01
C ASP A 245 17.74 -13.08 9.85
N GLN A 246 18.06 -13.51 8.62
CA GLN A 246 17.80 -12.70 7.43
C GLN A 246 16.30 -12.44 7.23
N VAL A 247 15.45 -13.43 7.50
CA VAL A 247 14.00 -13.25 7.45
C VAL A 247 13.54 -12.29 8.54
N TYR A 248 13.99 -12.48 9.79
CA TYR A 248 13.62 -11.61 10.92
C TYR A 248 13.99 -10.16 10.64
N THR A 249 15.24 -9.90 10.33
CA THR A 249 15.74 -8.55 10.07
C THR A 249 15.08 -7.93 8.83
N GLY A 250 15.00 -8.68 7.75
CA GLY A 250 14.48 -8.18 6.48
C GLY A 250 12.98 -7.86 6.52
N VAL A 251 12.18 -8.73 7.15
CA VAL A 251 10.74 -8.50 7.31
C VAL A 251 10.47 -7.36 8.28
N ALA A 252 11.18 -7.29 9.41
CA ALA A 252 11.07 -6.19 10.37
C ALA A 252 11.38 -4.84 9.69
N THR A 253 12.50 -4.74 8.99
CA THR A 253 12.88 -3.53 8.24
C THR A 253 11.82 -3.17 7.19
N TRP A 254 11.29 -4.16 6.45
CA TRP A 254 10.26 -3.90 5.46
C TRP A 254 8.95 -3.39 6.08
N ILE A 255 8.54 -3.94 7.22
CA ILE A 255 7.34 -3.49 7.94
C ILE A 255 7.53 -2.05 8.43
N GLU A 256 8.64 -1.80 9.17
CA GLU A 256 8.83 -0.52 9.85
C GLU A 256 9.18 0.61 8.87
N ASP A 257 10.14 0.41 7.99
CA ASP A 257 10.66 1.49 7.15
C ASP A 257 9.88 1.68 5.85
N PHE A 258 9.34 0.61 5.28
CA PHE A 258 8.63 0.72 4.02
C PHE A 258 7.12 0.67 4.21
N TYR A 259 6.56 -0.42 4.75
CA TYR A 259 5.11 -0.61 4.82
C TYR A 259 4.43 0.48 5.66
N ASN A 260 4.89 0.69 6.89
CA ASN A 260 4.29 1.65 7.82
C ASN A 260 4.58 3.11 7.46
N ARG A 261 5.80 3.43 6.98
CA ARG A 261 6.25 4.82 6.80
C ARG A 261 6.14 5.34 5.38
N ARG A 262 6.31 4.51 4.36
CA ARG A 262 6.45 4.96 2.97
C ARG A 262 5.44 4.38 2.00
N ARG A 263 4.96 3.15 2.27
CA ARG A 263 4.10 2.48 1.32
C ARG A 263 2.77 3.18 1.15
N ILE A 264 2.49 3.61 -0.07
CA ILE A 264 1.24 4.28 -0.43
C ILE A 264 0.07 3.29 -0.45
N HIS A 265 -0.99 3.61 0.31
CA HIS A 265 -2.27 2.93 0.28
C HIS A 265 -3.33 3.80 -0.39
N THR A 266 -3.93 3.29 -1.45
CA THR A 266 -5.00 4.01 -2.17
C THR A 266 -6.25 4.20 -1.32
N SER A 267 -6.55 3.23 -0.43
CA SER A 267 -7.65 3.32 0.53
C SER A 267 -7.44 4.38 1.62
N LEU A 268 -6.20 4.81 1.84
CA LEU A 268 -5.84 5.88 2.79
C LEU A 268 -5.59 7.23 2.08
N GLY A 269 -6.21 7.43 0.93
CA GLY A 269 -6.05 8.67 0.16
C GLY A 269 -4.64 8.87 -0.38
N GLY A 270 -3.89 7.79 -0.62
CA GLY A 270 -2.51 7.85 -1.13
C GLY A 270 -1.46 8.14 -0.07
N ARG A 271 -1.76 7.90 1.20
CA ARG A 271 -0.84 8.04 2.33
C ARG A 271 -0.28 6.69 2.77
N SER A 272 0.85 6.71 3.47
CA SER A 272 1.27 5.57 4.27
C SER A 272 0.45 5.46 5.56
N PRO A 273 0.44 4.29 6.23
CA PRO A 273 -0.26 4.13 7.50
C PRO A 273 0.08 5.18 8.55
N ILE A 274 1.36 5.44 8.79
CA ILE A 274 1.81 6.45 9.77
C ILE A 274 1.40 7.86 9.34
N GLU A 275 1.59 8.23 8.08
CA GLU A 275 1.15 9.53 7.57
C GLU A 275 -0.36 9.74 7.71
N TYR A 276 -1.13 8.67 7.54
CA TYR A 276 -2.57 8.72 7.71
C TYR A 276 -2.95 9.01 9.17
N GLU A 277 -2.32 8.32 10.14
CA GLU A 277 -2.53 8.54 11.57
C GLU A 277 -2.14 9.97 11.98
N LEU A 278 -0.98 10.46 11.55
CA LEU A 278 -0.52 11.83 11.83
C LEU A 278 -1.48 12.89 11.26
N HIS A 279 -2.00 12.65 10.07
CA HIS A 279 -2.98 13.55 9.46
C HIS A 279 -4.29 13.57 10.24
N GLN A 280 -4.79 12.43 10.71
CA GLN A 280 -5.99 12.37 11.55
C GLN A 280 -5.80 13.09 12.90
N ALA A 281 -4.66 12.88 13.57
CA ALA A 281 -4.35 13.55 14.81
C ALA A 281 -4.34 15.08 14.68
N ALA A 282 -3.78 15.61 13.57
CA ALA A 282 -3.78 17.04 13.29
C ALA A 282 -5.20 17.63 13.14
N TRP A 283 -6.14 16.88 12.53
CA TRP A 283 -7.53 17.33 12.40
C TRP A 283 -8.28 17.33 13.73
N THR A 284 -8.03 16.37 14.61
CA THR A 284 -8.69 16.28 15.93
C THR A 284 -8.23 17.39 16.87
N THR A 285 -7.04 17.97 16.66
CA THR A 285 -6.50 19.06 17.48
C THR A 285 -7.03 20.43 17.05
N VAL A 286 -7.58 20.59 15.87
CA VAL A 286 -8.07 21.86 15.28
C VAL A 286 -9.61 21.98 15.36
N ALA A 287 -10.32 20.90 15.66
CA ALA A 287 -11.78 20.87 15.82
C ALA A 287 -12.17 20.97 17.30
#